data_b5c0be295a27f2093bca06173b538697
#
_entry.id   b5c0be295a27f2093bca06173b538697
#
_cell.length_a   1.000
_cell.length_b   1.000
_cell.length_c   1.000
_cell.angle_alpha   90.00
_cell.angle_beta   90.00
_cell.angle_gamma   90.00
#
_symmetry.space_group_name_H-M   'P 1'
#
loop_
_entity.id
_entity.type
_entity.pdbx_description
1 polymer ?
#
loop_
_entity_poly.entity_id
_entity_poly.type
_entity_poly.pdbx_seq_one_letter_code
_entity_poly.pdbx_strand_id
1 'polypeptide(L)'
;MYLLPKAEPVTLSSSDIAQRPTLVVSPVTLASYLNDNGIVYRTSETQVIQAKHNQWAHSISEQITQRVVAELRQKQSHYWPTEMNNLLDQSGEAKLQLTLNKFNGSYKGNIEIEGEWLLINAEGKVENSAPIQISQPLQDEGYEALVNALSIGLESLTSDIAKQL
;
A
#
# COMPACT_ATOMS: atom_id res chain seq x y z
N MET A 1 -14.96 -13.54 -3.18
CA MET A 1 -13.65 -13.07 -2.68
C MET A 1 -13.04 -12.07 -3.65
N TYR A 2 -12.26 -11.13 -3.14
CA TYR A 2 -11.73 -10.03 -3.94
C TYR A 2 -10.21 -9.99 -3.89
N LEU A 3 -9.62 -9.60 -5.01
CA LEU A 3 -8.20 -9.30 -5.13
C LEU A 3 -8.06 -7.84 -5.57
N LEU A 4 -7.06 -7.15 -5.05
CA LEU A 4 -6.67 -5.88 -5.63
C LEU A 4 -6.11 -6.13 -7.03
N PRO A 5 -6.46 -5.30 -8.03
CA PRO A 5 -5.81 -5.37 -9.34
C PRO A 5 -4.30 -5.26 -9.20
N LYS A 6 -3.58 -6.06 -9.97
CA LYS A 6 -2.11 -6.07 -9.94
C LYS A 6 -1.55 -4.96 -10.84
N ALA A 7 -0.43 -4.40 -10.43
CA ALA A 7 0.35 -3.52 -11.28
C ALA A 7 1.14 -4.34 -12.31
N GLU A 8 1.46 -3.71 -13.45
CA GLU A 8 2.30 -4.33 -14.46
C GLU A 8 3.70 -4.58 -13.90
N PRO A 9 4.28 -5.77 -14.09
CA PRO A 9 5.63 -6.04 -13.63
C PRO A 9 6.67 -5.27 -14.44
N VAL A 10 7.73 -4.83 -13.76
CA VAL A 10 8.89 -4.22 -14.40
C VAL A 10 10.00 -5.25 -14.49
N THR A 11 10.50 -5.46 -15.72
CA THR A 11 11.63 -6.35 -15.96
C THR A 11 12.86 -5.51 -16.27
N LEU A 12 13.90 -5.66 -15.46
CA LEU A 12 15.21 -5.03 -15.67
C LEU A 12 16.29 -6.10 -15.75
N SER A 13 17.40 -5.79 -16.44
CA SER A 13 18.56 -6.65 -16.42
C SER A 13 19.19 -6.70 -15.02
N SER A 14 19.91 -7.76 -14.72
CA SER A 14 20.60 -7.90 -13.43
C SER A 14 21.58 -6.73 -13.19
N SER A 15 22.23 -6.22 -14.22
CA SER A 15 23.15 -5.09 -14.10
C SER A 15 22.41 -3.80 -13.76
N ASP A 16 21.24 -3.57 -14.31
CA ASP A 16 20.43 -2.38 -14.00
C ASP A 16 19.93 -2.42 -12.57
N ILE A 17 19.48 -3.57 -12.10
CA ILE A 17 19.06 -3.76 -10.70
C ILE A 17 20.25 -3.52 -9.75
N ALA A 18 21.43 -4.07 -10.06
CA ALA A 18 22.61 -3.95 -9.22
C ALA A 18 23.11 -2.50 -9.09
N GLN A 19 22.77 -1.62 -10.02
CA GLN A 19 23.15 -0.20 -9.97
C GLN A 19 22.23 0.64 -9.07
N ARG A 20 21.09 0.10 -8.65
CA ARG A 20 20.14 0.80 -7.80
C ARG A 20 20.27 0.32 -6.35
N PRO A 21 20.33 1.26 -5.37
CA PRO A 21 20.24 0.83 -3.99
C PRO A 21 18.90 0.14 -3.73
N THR A 22 18.92 -0.89 -2.91
CA THR A 22 17.72 -1.60 -2.52
C THR A 22 16.88 -0.75 -1.56
N LEU A 23 15.59 -0.70 -1.82
CA LEU A 23 14.61 -0.13 -0.89
C LEU A 23 13.77 -1.29 -0.35
N VAL A 24 13.96 -1.63 0.91
CA VAL A 24 13.20 -2.70 1.55
C VAL A 24 11.83 -2.16 1.93
N VAL A 25 10.78 -2.71 1.35
CA VAL A 25 9.41 -2.35 1.68
C VAL A 25 8.93 -3.31 2.77
N SER A 26 8.74 -2.79 3.98
CA SER A 26 8.23 -3.57 5.10
C SER A 26 6.77 -3.96 4.85
N PRO A 27 6.30 -5.10 5.39
CA PRO A 27 4.88 -5.42 5.31
C PRO A 27 4.04 -4.26 5.83
N VAL A 28 3.01 -3.87 5.08
CA VAL A 28 2.15 -2.75 5.45
C VAL A 28 1.45 -3.09 6.77
N THR A 29 1.59 -2.20 7.75
CA THR A 29 0.94 -2.32 9.04
C THR A 29 -0.47 -1.74 8.95
N LEU A 30 -1.46 -2.51 9.35
CA LEU A 30 -2.86 -2.09 9.33
C LEU A 30 -3.39 -1.99 10.76
N ALA A 31 -4.30 -1.04 11.00
CA ALA A 31 -5.08 -1.04 12.22
C ALA A 31 -5.80 -2.39 12.36
N SER A 32 -5.96 -2.87 13.60
CA SER A 32 -6.43 -4.23 13.86
C SER A 32 -7.75 -4.58 13.17
N TYR A 33 -8.68 -3.65 13.09
CA TYR A 33 -9.98 -3.89 12.46
C TYR A 33 -9.89 -4.09 10.93
N LEU A 34 -8.76 -3.74 10.32
CA LEU A 34 -8.50 -3.93 8.89
C LEU A 34 -7.82 -5.27 8.59
N ASN A 35 -7.29 -5.96 9.60
CA ASN A 35 -6.51 -7.19 9.40
C ASN A 35 -7.37 -8.43 9.15
N ASP A 36 -8.66 -8.36 9.38
CA ASP A 36 -9.56 -9.47 9.08
C ASP A 36 -9.87 -9.53 7.58
N ASN A 37 -10.41 -10.65 7.14
CA ASN A 37 -10.65 -10.87 5.71
C ASN A 37 -11.81 -10.06 5.14
N GLY A 38 -12.76 -9.61 5.98
CA GLY A 38 -13.90 -8.84 5.52
C GLY A 38 -13.53 -7.46 5.01
N ILE A 39 -14.07 -7.07 3.86
CA ILE A 39 -13.90 -5.72 3.36
C ILE A 39 -14.59 -4.76 4.32
N VAL A 40 -13.91 -3.70 4.70
CA VAL A 40 -14.38 -2.75 5.71
C VAL A 40 -15.12 -1.59 5.05
N TYR A 41 -16.24 -1.21 5.64
CA TYR A 41 -17.05 -0.08 5.21
C TYR A 41 -17.40 0.78 6.43
N ARG A 42 -17.17 2.08 6.32
CA ARG A 42 -17.50 3.05 7.37
C ARG A 42 -18.92 3.53 7.18
N THR A 43 -19.78 3.30 8.16
CA THR A 43 -21.21 3.59 8.10
C THR A 43 -21.58 4.95 8.70
N SER A 44 -20.70 5.52 9.54
CA SER A 44 -20.86 6.85 10.14
C SER A 44 -19.49 7.38 10.56
N GLU A 45 -19.43 8.51 11.21
CA GLU A 45 -18.17 9.07 11.72
C GLU A 45 -17.46 8.11 12.68
N THR A 46 -18.22 7.28 13.41
CA THR A 46 -17.67 6.46 14.49
C THR A 46 -17.84 4.97 14.30
N GLN A 47 -18.55 4.53 13.27
CA GLN A 47 -18.88 3.11 13.10
C GLN A 47 -18.33 2.55 11.79
N VAL A 48 -17.79 1.35 11.88
CA VAL A 48 -17.36 0.55 10.74
C VAL A 48 -18.00 -0.83 10.83
N ILE A 49 -18.19 -1.45 9.66
CA ILE A 49 -18.60 -2.85 9.57
C ILE A 49 -17.58 -3.62 8.74
N GLN A 50 -17.44 -4.89 9.04
CA GLN A 50 -16.68 -5.85 8.22
C GLN A 50 -17.68 -6.71 7.47
N ALA A 51 -17.54 -6.78 6.15
CA ALA A 51 -18.44 -7.57 5.32
C ALA A 51 -18.27 -9.07 5.62
N LYS A 52 -19.40 -9.76 5.82
CA LYS A 52 -19.38 -11.20 6.09
C LYS A 52 -19.22 -12.03 4.82
N HIS A 53 -19.77 -11.56 3.72
CA HIS A 53 -19.83 -12.28 2.44
C HIS A 53 -18.97 -11.68 1.35
N ASN A 54 -18.34 -10.54 1.60
CA ASN A 54 -17.46 -9.86 0.66
C ASN A 54 -16.09 -9.72 1.31
N GLN A 55 -15.23 -10.68 1.03
CA GLN A 55 -13.95 -10.83 1.71
C GLN A 55 -12.78 -10.72 0.75
N TRP A 56 -11.64 -10.31 1.26
CA TRP A 56 -10.39 -10.40 0.54
C TRP A 56 -10.01 -11.86 0.33
N ALA A 57 -9.46 -12.18 -0.83
CA ALA A 57 -9.07 -13.55 -1.18
C ALA A 57 -7.91 -14.08 -0.34
N HIS A 58 -7.01 -13.17 0.07
CA HIS A 58 -5.93 -13.45 1.03
C HIS A 58 -5.56 -12.15 1.74
N SER A 59 -4.56 -12.19 2.62
CA SER A 59 -4.15 -11.05 3.45
C SER A 59 -4.12 -9.74 2.66
N ILE A 60 -4.92 -8.77 3.08
CA ILE A 60 -4.95 -7.45 2.44
C ILE A 60 -3.63 -6.71 2.65
N SER A 61 -2.98 -6.88 3.80
CA SER A 61 -1.65 -6.32 4.04
C SER A 61 -0.64 -6.80 3.00
N GLU A 62 -0.63 -8.09 2.69
CA GLU A 62 0.24 -8.64 1.65
C GLU A 62 -0.09 -8.10 0.27
N GLN A 63 -1.37 -8.00 -0.06
CA GLN A 63 -1.80 -7.47 -1.35
C GLN A 63 -1.36 -6.02 -1.53
N ILE A 64 -1.51 -5.19 -0.50
CA ILE A 64 -1.08 -3.79 -0.53
C ILE A 64 0.45 -3.71 -0.67
N THR A 65 1.17 -4.49 0.12
CA THR A 65 2.65 -4.50 0.08
C THR A 65 3.16 -4.85 -1.31
N GLN A 66 2.63 -5.90 -1.92
CA GLN A 66 3.00 -6.34 -3.27
C GLN A 66 2.68 -5.26 -4.31
N ARG A 67 1.53 -4.61 -4.17
CA ARG A 67 1.12 -3.53 -5.06
C ARG A 67 2.06 -2.33 -4.95
N VAL A 68 2.43 -1.94 -3.75
CA VAL A 68 3.37 -0.84 -3.50
C VAL A 68 4.73 -1.13 -4.13
N VAL A 69 5.27 -2.33 -3.92
CA VAL A 69 6.55 -2.73 -4.52
C VAL A 69 6.49 -2.62 -6.05
N ALA A 70 5.47 -3.22 -6.66
CA ALA A 70 5.34 -3.24 -8.12
C ALA A 70 5.20 -1.83 -8.70
N GLU A 71 4.39 -0.98 -8.09
CA GLU A 71 4.19 0.38 -8.58
C GLU A 71 5.39 1.28 -8.38
N LEU A 72 6.10 1.17 -7.25
CA LEU A 72 7.31 1.95 -7.03
C LEU A 72 8.44 1.54 -7.98
N ARG A 73 8.48 0.27 -8.40
CA ARG A 73 9.41 -0.14 -9.46
C ARG A 73 9.14 0.55 -10.79
N GLN A 74 7.89 0.85 -11.08
CA GLN A 74 7.49 1.55 -12.31
C GLN A 74 7.69 3.06 -12.23
N LYS A 75 7.43 3.65 -11.06
CA LYS A 75 7.21 5.10 -10.92
C LYS A 75 8.46 5.89 -10.58
N GLN A 76 9.54 5.22 -10.19
CA GLN A 76 10.81 5.88 -9.90
C GLN A 76 11.98 4.96 -10.26
N SER A 77 13.17 5.52 -10.42
CA SER A 77 14.34 4.80 -10.88
C SER A 77 15.56 4.93 -9.95
N HIS A 78 15.40 5.58 -8.81
CA HIS A 78 16.50 5.73 -7.86
C HIS A 78 16.76 4.46 -7.08
N TYR A 79 15.70 3.85 -6.55
CA TYR A 79 15.75 2.62 -5.77
C TYR A 79 15.24 1.42 -6.56
N TRP A 80 15.63 0.22 -6.11
CA TRP A 80 14.97 -1.01 -6.49
C TRP A 80 14.14 -1.52 -5.30
N PRO A 81 12.83 -1.27 -5.29
CA PRO A 81 11.95 -1.74 -4.21
C PRO A 81 11.86 -3.25 -4.17
N THR A 82 11.95 -3.81 -2.97
CA THR A 82 11.91 -5.26 -2.74
C THR A 82 11.19 -5.53 -1.42
N GLU A 83 10.41 -6.59 -1.37
CA GLU A 83 9.77 -6.99 -0.13
C GLU A 83 10.82 -7.42 0.91
N MET A 84 10.50 -7.17 2.18
CA MET A 84 11.37 -7.53 3.29
C MET A 84 11.57 -9.05 3.37
N ASN A 85 12.81 -9.46 3.61
CA ASN A 85 13.17 -10.83 3.99
C ASN A 85 14.25 -10.80 5.07
N ASN A 86 14.54 -11.95 5.68
CA ASN A 86 15.48 -12.01 6.80
C ASN A 86 16.89 -11.51 6.48
N LEU A 87 17.35 -11.70 5.25
CA LEU A 87 18.67 -11.24 4.83
C LEU A 87 18.70 -9.73 4.66
N LEU A 88 17.65 -9.16 4.06
CA LEU A 88 17.54 -7.72 3.83
C LEU A 88 17.29 -6.94 5.12
N ASP A 89 16.60 -7.54 6.09
CA ASP A 89 16.37 -6.91 7.38
C ASP A 89 17.68 -6.65 8.14
N GLN A 90 18.70 -7.48 7.90
CA GLN A 90 20.01 -7.38 8.54
C GLN A 90 21.04 -6.61 7.73
N SER A 91 20.72 -6.19 6.50
CA SER A 91 21.70 -5.67 5.55
C SER A 91 22.00 -4.18 5.67
N GLY A 92 21.24 -3.43 6.50
CA GLY A 92 21.43 -1.98 6.62
C GLY A 92 20.95 -1.20 5.39
N GLU A 93 20.02 -1.74 4.64
CA GLU A 93 19.44 -1.05 3.49
C GLU A 93 18.42 0.00 3.92
N ALA A 94 18.10 0.93 3.01
CA ALA A 94 16.99 1.87 3.21
C ALA A 94 15.67 1.11 3.30
N LYS A 95 14.74 1.61 4.11
CA LYS A 95 13.44 0.95 4.35
C LYS A 95 12.29 1.93 4.15
N LEU A 96 11.23 1.43 3.57
CA LEU A 96 9.96 2.14 3.46
C LEU A 96 8.94 1.41 4.35
N GLN A 97 8.30 2.16 5.25
CA GLN A 97 7.27 1.64 6.15
C GLN A 97 5.97 2.39 5.91
N LEU A 98 4.89 1.66 5.70
CA LEU A 98 3.55 2.22 5.62
C LEU A 98 2.71 1.69 6.77
N THR A 99 1.98 2.60 7.43
CA THR A 99 0.99 2.26 8.44
C THR A 99 -0.33 2.85 8.01
N LEU A 100 -1.36 2.03 7.88
CA LEU A 100 -2.69 2.49 7.47
C LEU A 100 -3.69 2.27 8.60
N ASN A 101 -4.43 3.33 8.91
CA ASN A 101 -5.53 3.27 9.87
C ASN A 101 -6.90 3.31 9.19
N LYS A 102 -6.94 3.61 7.88
CA LYS A 102 -8.14 3.48 7.06
C LYS A 102 -7.78 2.85 5.71
N PHE A 103 -8.56 1.88 5.31
CA PHE A 103 -8.51 1.27 3.99
C PHE A 103 -9.89 0.68 3.72
N ASN A 104 -10.84 1.56 3.43
CA ASN A 104 -12.26 1.22 3.51
C ASN A 104 -13.13 2.07 2.59
N GLY A 105 -14.33 1.56 2.33
CA GLY A 105 -15.40 2.36 1.78
C GLY A 105 -16.03 3.26 2.84
N SER A 106 -16.77 4.26 2.42
CA SER A 106 -17.39 5.24 3.29
C SER A 106 -18.82 5.54 2.86
N TYR A 107 -19.66 5.79 3.84
CA TYR A 107 -21.04 6.23 3.63
C TYR A 107 -21.16 7.55 2.85
N LYS A 108 -20.05 8.26 2.70
CA LYS A 108 -19.99 9.50 1.91
C LYS A 108 -19.86 9.26 0.40
N GLY A 109 -19.85 7.99 -0.03
CA GLY A 109 -19.75 7.64 -1.45
C GLY A 109 -18.34 7.63 -2.00
N ASN A 110 -17.35 7.44 -1.14
CA ASN A 110 -15.93 7.40 -1.49
C ASN A 110 -15.22 6.27 -0.77
N ILE A 111 -13.97 6.02 -1.14
CA ILE A 111 -13.07 5.22 -0.31
C ILE A 111 -12.13 6.15 0.44
N GLU A 112 -11.57 5.62 1.51
CA GLU A 112 -10.60 6.33 2.35
C GLU A 112 -9.36 5.47 2.55
N ILE A 113 -8.19 6.06 2.29
CA ILE A 113 -6.90 5.47 2.64
C ILE A 113 -6.17 6.51 3.47
N GLU A 114 -5.94 6.22 4.74
CA GLU A 114 -5.29 7.14 5.65
C GLU A 114 -4.25 6.43 6.51
N GLY A 115 -3.21 7.14 6.85
CA GLY A 115 -2.11 6.66 7.68
C GLY A 115 -0.88 7.51 7.53
N GLU A 116 0.27 6.87 7.48
CA GLU A 116 1.57 7.53 7.38
C GLU A 116 2.57 6.61 6.69
N TRP A 117 3.52 7.21 5.99
CA TRP A 117 4.68 6.46 5.51
C TRP A 117 5.97 7.11 6.01
N LEU A 118 6.99 6.26 6.21
CA LEU A 118 8.32 6.67 6.66
C LEU A 118 9.36 6.09 5.70
N LEU A 119 10.30 6.92 5.30
CA LEU A 119 11.52 6.48 4.62
C LEU A 119 12.67 6.52 5.64
N ILE A 120 13.24 5.36 5.92
CA ILE A 120 14.33 5.19 6.89
C ILE A 120 15.59 4.90 6.10
N ASN A 121 16.65 5.68 6.34
CA ASN A 121 17.91 5.50 5.61
C ASN A 121 18.69 4.28 6.14
N ALA A 122 19.81 3.98 5.47
CA ALA A 122 20.64 2.83 5.81
C ALA A 122 21.22 2.90 7.24
N GLU A 123 21.30 4.10 7.82
CA GLU A 123 21.79 4.32 9.19
C GLU A 123 20.66 4.21 10.23
N GLY A 124 19.44 3.90 9.81
CA GLY A 124 18.29 3.73 10.70
C GLY A 124 17.60 5.03 11.12
N LYS A 125 17.86 6.13 10.43
CA LYS A 125 17.22 7.41 10.72
C LYS A 125 16.10 7.70 9.74
N VAL A 126 15.04 8.35 10.23
CA VAL A 126 13.95 8.80 9.36
C VAL A 126 14.45 9.91 8.47
N GLU A 127 14.49 9.65 7.18
CA GLU A 127 14.96 10.61 6.16
C GLU A 127 13.80 11.45 5.62
N ASN A 128 12.63 10.84 5.51
CA ASN A 128 11.43 11.52 5.05
C ASN A 128 10.19 10.82 5.61
N SER A 129 9.11 11.55 5.71
CA SER A 129 7.82 11.01 6.13
C SER A 129 6.71 11.93 5.66
N ALA A 130 5.51 11.38 5.50
CA ALA A 130 4.33 12.19 5.20
C ALA A 130 3.07 11.46 5.66
N PRO A 131 2.02 12.21 6.02
CA PRO A 131 0.72 11.62 6.26
C PRO A 131 0.13 11.11 4.95
N ILE A 132 -0.69 10.08 5.05
CA ILE A 132 -1.48 9.55 3.93
C ILE A 132 -2.92 9.95 4.17
N GLN A 133 -3.51 10.65 3.20
CA GLN A 133 -4.92 11.06 3.27
C GLN A 133 -5.48 11.08 1.86
N ILE A 134 -6.07 9.97 1.44
CA ILE A 134 -6.54 9.77 0.08
C ILE A 134 -8.02 9.45 0.12
N SER A 135 -8.77 10.10 -0.75
CA SER A 135 -10.17 9.86 -0.99
C SER A 135 -10.39 9.69 -2.49
N GLN A 136 -11.18 8.69 -2.86
CA GLN A 136 -11.52 8.43 -4.26
C GLN A 136 -13.01 8.15 -4.33
N PRO A 137 -13.76 8.86 -5.18
CA PRO A 137 -15.20 8.60 -5.29
C PRO A 137 -15.48 7.21 -5.87
N LEU A 138 -16.57 6.60 -5.42
CA LEU A 138 -17.07 5.37 -6.00
C LEU A 138 -17.75 5.69 -7.34
N GLN A 139 -17.39 4.93 -8.38
CA GLN A 139 -17.96 5.10 -9.71
C GLN A 139 -19.31 4.39 -9.86
N ASP A 140 -19.59 3.42 -8.99
CA ASP A 140 -20.80 2.63 -9.03
C ASP A 140 -21.07 2.09 -7.61
N GLU A 141 -22.17 1.36 -7.44
CA GLU A 141 -22.49 0.68 -6.19
C GLU A 141 -21.81 -0.69 -6.11
N GLY A 142 -21.65 -1.19 -4.89
CA GLY A 142 -21.18 -2.55 -4.64
C GLY A 142 -19.69 -2.65 -4.32
N TYR A 143 -19.32 -3.83 -3.89
CA TYR A 143 -17.95 -4.09 -3.42
C TYR A 143 -16.92 -4.11 -4.54
N GLU A 144 -17.30 -4.50 -5.75
CA GLU A 144 -16.39 -4.43 -6.89
C GLU A 144 -15.98 -2.98 -7.18
N ALA A 145 -16.94 -2.06 -7.18
CA ALA A 145 -16.65 -0.64 -7.35
C ALA A 145 -15.78 -0.10 -6.20
N LEU A 146 -16.01 -0.57 -4.99
CA LEU A 146 -15.21 -0.21 -3.82
C LEU A 146 -13.77 -0.69 -3.97
N VAL A 147 -13.55 -1.93 -4.37
CA VAL A 147 -12.21 -2.49 -4.60
C VAL A 147 -11.48 -1.73 -5.71
N ASN A 148 -12.18 -1.40 -6.80
CA ASN A 148 -11.59 -0.62 -7.88
C ASN A 148 -11.21 0.79 -7.42
N ALA A 149 -12.03 1.44 -6.62
CA ALA A 149 -11.72 2.76 -6.08
C ALA A 149 -10.52 2.71 -5.11
N LEU A 150 -10.41 1.68 -4.28
CA LEU A 150 -9.23 1.47 -3.42
C LEU A 150 -7.96 1.27 -4.27
N SER A 151 -8.07 0.55 -5.37
CA SER A 151 -6.96 0.37 -6.31
C SER A 151 -6.48 1.70 -6.90
N ILE A 152 -7.40 2.55 -7.34
CA ILE A 152 -7.08 3.89 -7.84
C ILE A 152 -6.43 4.73 -6.74
N GLY A 153 -6.94 4.65 -5.52
CA GLY A 153 -6.36 5.32 -4.37
C GLY A 153 -4.92 4.89 -4.10
N LEU A 154 -4.62 3.61 -4.23
CA LEU A 154 -3.25 3.10 -4.09
C LEU A 154 -2.32 3.63 -5.18
N GLU A 155 -2.80 3.77 -6.41
CA GLU A 155 -2.01 4.40 -7.48
C GLU A 155 -1.65 5.84 -7.13
N SER A 156 -2.58 6.58 -6.57
CA SER A 156 -2.34 7.95 -6.10
C SER A 156 -1.30 7.97 -4.97
N LEU A 157 -1.42 7.08 -4.01
CA LEU A 157 -0.49 6.96 -2.89
C LEU A 157 0.93 6.67 -3.37
N THR A 158 1.09 5.67 -4.22
CA THR A 158 2.42 5.29 -4.73
C THR A 158 3.03 6.37 -5.60
N SER A 159 2.23 7.13 -6.35
CA SER A 159 2.71 8.28 -7.10
C SER A 159 3.25 9.37 -6.18
N ASP A 160 2.57 9.64 -5.07
CA ASP A 160 3.02 10.62 -4.09
C ASP A 160 4.32 10.18 -3.41
N ILE A 161 4.42 8.91 -3.02
CA ILE A 161 5.65 8.37 -2.43
C ILE A 161 6.80 8.42 -3.43
N ALA A 162 6.57 8.01 -4.68
CA ALA A 162 7.61 7.97 -5.70
C ALA A 162 8.27 9.33 -5.94
N LYS A 163 7.52 10.42 -5.83
CA LYS A 163 8.05 11.78 -5.97
C LYS A 163 9.03 12.15 -4.85
N GLN A 164 8.99 11.45 -3.72
CA GLN A 164 9.83 11.72 -2.56
C GLN A 164 11.04 10.78 -2.45
N LEU A 165 11.18 9.83 -3.35
CA LEU A 165 12.27 8.85 -3.34
C LEU A 165 13.50 9.27 -4.19
#